data_3e9094ec12d6007f1ddf15f4e21de703
#
_entry.id   3e9094ec12d6007f1ddf15f4e21de703
#
_cell.length_a   1.000
_cell.length_b   1.000
_cell.length_c   1.000
_cell.angle_alpha   90.00
_cell.angle_beta   90.00
_cell.angle_gamma   90.00
#
_symmetry.space_group_name_H-M   'P 1'
#
loop_
_entity.id
_entity.type
_entity.pdbx_description
1 polymer ?
#
loop_
_entity_poly.entity_id
_entity_poly.type
_entity_poly.pdbx_seq_one_letter_code
_entity_poly.pdbx_strand_id
1 'polypeptide(L)'
;MSSNINIVLVNTSNPGNIGSTARAMKTMGLKNLKLVSPKVFPSSIANAKAVGCIDILENANVYPSLSKSLSDSKIVIGFSARSRKSSIPSLTMDELIELLKSNRDKLLSIVFGNEQSGLSNEELQLCDYLVSIPTDNAYTSLNLASAVQIFSYEYFKSITQISTDINSNNLVSHSTKLHLIEVLLSIMERLNIITNKNKNSLTQNIHIIFNKSNLTTNEANLYLGILSKIEKALQK
;
A
#
# COMPACT_ATOMS: atom_id res chain seq x y z
N MET A 1 -16.64 4.14 -4.93
CA MET A 1 -16.34 5.53 -4.49
C MET A 1 -15.59 6.21 -5.62
N SER A 2 -16.06 7.37 -6.11
CA SER A 2 -15.29 8.11 -7.13
C SER A 2 -14.08 8.72 -6.40
N SER A 3 -12.88 8.41 -6.84
CA SER A 3 -11.68 9.04 -6.28
C SER A 3 -11.62 10.48 -6.75
N ASN A 4 -11.51 11.42 -5.82
CA ASN A 4 -11.30 12.85 -6.13
C ASN A 4 -9.82 13.11 -6.49
N ILE A 5 -9.18 12.15 -7.17
CA ILE A 5 -7.78 12.23 -7.59
C ILE A 5 -7.72 12.22 -9.11
N ASN A 6 -7.10 13.24 -9.66
CA ASN A 6 -6.71 13.31 -11.06
C ASN A 6 -5.26 12.83 -11.22
N ILE A 7 -5.02 11.95 -12.16
CA ILE A 7 -3.67 11.66 -12.67
C ILE A 7 -3.42 12.56 -13.87
N VAL A 8 -2.39 13.36 -13.81
CA VAL A 8 -2.04 14.33 -14.84
C VAL A 8 -0.71 13.95 -15.48
N LEU A 9 -0.74 13.65 -16.77
CA LEU A 9 0.47 13.37 -17.54
C LEU A 9 0.83 14.57 -18.40
N VAL A 10 2.06 15.06 -18.27
CA VAL A 10 2.51 16.28 -18.96
C VAL A 10 3.50 15.93 -20.07
N ASN A 11 3.24 16.43 -21.27
CA ASN A 11 4.11 16.31 -22.46
C ASN A 11 4.51 14.85 -22.75
N THR A 12 3.60 13.89 -22.54
CA THR A 12 3.90 12.47 -22.78
C THR A 12 4.26 12.23 -24.24
N SER A 13 5.46 11.70 -24.46
CA SER A 13 6.01 11.50 -25.80
C SER A 13 5.62 10.15 -26.40
N ASN A 14 5.50 9.11 -25.59
CA ASN A 14 5.15 7.76 -26.01
C ASN A 14 3.67 7.44 -25.68
N PRO A 15 2.82 7.29 -26.70
CA PRO A 15 1.41 6.96 -26.50
C PRO A 15 1.21 5.61 -25.78
N GLY A 16 2.15 4.68 -25.87
CA GLY A 16 2.10 3.41 -25.11
C GLY A 16 2.14 3.63 -23.61
N ASN A 17 2.81 4.67 -23.10
CA ASN A 17 2.82 5.02 -21.69
C ASN A 17 1.44 5.53 -21.22
N ILE A 18 0.70 6.25 -22.08
CA ILE A 18 -0.67 6.68 -21.78
C ILE A 18 -1.58 5.46 -21.58
N GLY A 19 -1.52 4.48 -22.50
CA GLY A 19 -2.31 3.25 -22.38
C GLY A 19 -1.93 2.40 -21.17
N SER A 20 -0.63 2.25 -20.89
CA SER A 20 -0.13 1.54 -19.71
C SER A 20 -0.53 2.26 -18.41
N THR A 21 -0.55 3.60 -18.41
CA THR A 21 -1.05 4.40 -17.28
C THR A 21 -2.54 4.16 -17.04
N ALA A 22 -3.35 4.09 -18.07
CA ALA A 22 -4.78 3.77 -17.94
C ALA A 22 -5.00 2.42 -17.25
N ARG A 23 -4.18 1.40 -17.56
CA ARG A 23 -4.21 0.11 -16.84
C ARG A 23 -3.79 0.25 -15.39
N ALA A 24 -2.69 0.94 -15.12
CA ALA A 24 -2.19 1.20 -13.77
C ALA A 24 -3.27 1.86 -12.90
N MET A 25 -3.94 2.85 -13.44
CA MET A 25 -5.03 3.57 -12.77
C MET A 25 -6.23 2.66 -12.50
N LYS A 26 -6.75 2.00 -13.51
CA LYS A 26 -7.98 1.20 -13.41
C LYS A 26 -7.82 0.03 -12.45
N THR A 27 -6.68 -0.65 -12.46
CA THR A 27 -6.40 -1.77 -11.55
C THR A 27 -6.37 -1.33 -10.08
N MET A 28 -6.15 -0.06 -9.82
CA MET A 28 -6.10 0.54 -8.46
C MET A 28 -7.29 1.49 -8.19
N GLY A 29 -8.35 1.40 -9.00
CA GLY A 29 -9.60 2.13 -8.77
C GLY A 29 -9.56 3.63 -9.09
N LEU A 30 -8.49 4.13 -9.72
CA LEU A 30 -8.40 5.51 -10.20
C LEU A 30 -9.02 5.63 -11.59
N LYS A 31 -9.73 6.74 -11.86
CA LYS A 31 -10.52 6.90 -13.09
C LYS A 31 -10.22 8.19 -13.86
N ASN A 32 -9.78 9.24 -13.19
CA ASN A 32 -9.67 10.57 -13.78
C ASN A 32 -8.28 10.78 -14.37
N LEU A 33 -8.16 10.66 -15.69
CA LEU A 33 -6.93 10.92 -16.44
C LEU A 33 -7.01 12.29 -17.14
N LYS A 34 -6.02 13.14 -16.88
CA LYS A 34 -5.80 14.40 -17.59
C LYS A 34 -4.49 14.32 -18.36
N LEU A 35 -4.52 14.73 -19.63
CA LEU A 35 -3.37 14.75 -20.53
C LEU A 35 -3.04 16.21 -20.90
N VAL A 36 -1.84 16.65 -20.61
CA VAL A 36 -1.38 18.00 -20.97
C VAL A 36 -0.45 17.89 -22.15
N SER A 37 -0.84 18.45 -23.30
CA SER A 37 -0.05 18.50 -24.53
C SER A 37 0.60 17.15 -24.89
N PRO A 38 -0.13 16.03 -24.90
CA PRO A 38 0.43 14.74 -25.30
C PRO A 38 0.89 14.82 -26.75
N LYS A 39 2.03 14.18 -27.08
CA LYS A 39 2.56 14.23 -28.45
C LYS A 39 1.63 13.57 -29.47
N VAL A 40 1.00 12.47 -29.09
CA VAL A 40 0.01 11.74 -29.91
C VAL A 40 -1.09 11.18 -29.02
N PHE A 41 -2.28 11.79 -29.13
CA PHE A 41 -3.50 11.28 -28.50
C PHE A 41 -4.73 11.89 -29.19
N PRO A 42 -5.78 11.10 -29.50
CA PRO A 42 -5.90 9.64 -29.30
C PRO A 42 -4.91 8.84 -30.17
N SER A 43 -4.66 7.56 -29.81
CA SER A 43 -3.69 6.71 -30.49
C SER A 43 -4.05 5.23 -30.39
N SER A 44 -3.96 4.52 -31.52
CA SER A 44 -4.13 3.06 -31.55
C SER A 44 -3.11 2.32 -30.67
N ILE A 45 -1.90 2.87 -30.54
CA ILE A 45 -0.87 2.32 -29.64
C ILE A 45 -1.29 2.47 -28.18
N ALA A 46 -1.86 3.60 -27.78
CA ALA A 46 -2.40 3.80 -26.44
C ALA A 46 -3.54 2.80 -26.17
N ASN A 47 -4.47 2.65 -27.11
CA ASN A 47 -5.58 1.70 -26.99
C ASN A 47 -5.09 0.26 -26.87
N ALA A 48 -4.11 -0.15 -27.68
CA ALA A 48 -3.54 -1.49 -27.63
C ALA A 48 -2.83 -1.78 -26.28
N LYS A 49 -2.21 -0.78 -25.65
CA LYS A 49 -1.57 -0.91 -24.33
C LYS A 49 -2.55 -0.81 -23.17
N ALA A 50 -3.72 -0.19 -23.37
CA ALA A 50 -4.73 -0.02 -22.35
C ALA A 50 -5.52 -1.30 -22.01
N VAL A 51 -5.45 -2.34 -22.76
CA VAL A 51 -6.16 -3.65 -22.70
C VAL A 51 -7.23 -3.73 -21.60
N GLY A 52 -8.52 -3.67 -21.98
CA GLY A 52 -9.66 -3.69 -21.03
C GLY A 52 -9.84 -2.42 -20.18
N CYS A 53 -9.06 -1.34 -20.46
CA CYS A 53 -9.10 -0.06 -19.74
C CYS A 53 -9.30 1.13 -20.69
N ILE A 54 -9.93 0.90 -21.87
CA ILE A 54 -10.16 1.90 -22.90
C ILE A 54 -11.08 3.01 -22.37
N ASP A 55 -12.02 2.69 -21.50
CA ASP A 55 -12.90 3.64 -20.81
C ASP A 55 -12.15 4.76 -20.08
N ILE A 56 -10.94 4.50 -19.53
CA ILE A 56 -10.09 5.54 -18.94
C ILE A 56 -9.57 6.50 -20.02
N LEU A 57 -9.21 5.96 -21.19
CA LEU A 57 -8.73 6.78 -22.31
C LEU A 57 -9.86 7.59 -22.96
N GLU A 58 -11.04 6.99 -23.13
CA GLU A 58 -12.21 7.65 -23.70
C GLU A 58 -12.72 8.80 -22.83
N ASN A 59 -12.59 8.68 -21.51
CA ASN A 59 -12.94 9.72 -20.54
C ASN A 59 -11.78 10.66 -20.21
N ALA A 60 -10.61 10.50 -20.83
CA ALA A 60 -9.46 11.36 -20.58
C ALA A 60 -9.65 12.77 -21.14
N ASN A 61 -9.37 13.78 -20.35
CA ASN A 61 -9.44 15.16 -20.76
C ASN A 61 -8.07 15.65 -21.25
N VAL A 62 -8.04 16.29 -22.43
CA VAL A 62 -6.81 16.86 -23.01
C VAL A 62 -6.78 18.36 -22.78
N TYR A 63 -5.66 18.88 -22.31
CA TYR A 63 -5.45 20.28 -21.99
C TYR A 63 -4.24 20.84 -22.73
N PRO A 64 -4.28 22.12 -23.16
CA PRO A 64 -3.15 22.77 -23.84
C PRO A 64 -2.03 23.19 -22.90
N SER A 65 -2.26 23.27 -21.60
CA SER A 65 -1.25 23.64 -20.59
C SER A 65 -1.56 23.03 -19.24
N LEU A 66 -0.52 22.84 -18.42
CA LEU A 66 -0.66 22.31 -17.05
C LEU A 66 -1.54 23.22 -16.20
N SER A 67 -1.35 24.54 -16.24
CA SER A 67 -2.17 25.50 -15.48
C SER A 67 -3.66 25.33 -15.77
N LYS A 68 -4.06 25.12 -17.03
CA LYS A 68 -5.48 24.88 -17.39
C LYS A 68 -5.99 23.55 -16.85
N SER A 69 -5.17 22.52 -16.81
CA SER A 69 -5.57 21.20 -16.29
C SER A 69 -5.75 21.19 -14.76
N LEU A 70 -5.13 22.13 -14.07
CA LEU A 70 -5.13 22.23 -12.61
C LEU A 70 -6.17 23.20 -12.04
N SER A 71 -6.94 23.87 -12.88
CA SER A 71 -7.84 24.98 -12.47
C SER A 71 -8.89 24.61 -11.42
N ASP A 72 -9.27 23.34 -11.36
CA ASP A 72 -10.23 22.77 -10.40
C ASP A 72 -9.58 22.10 -9.19
N SER A 73 -8.26 21.94 -9.21
CA SER A 73 -7.51 21.23 -8.16
C SER A 73 -7.32 22.11 -6.91
N LYS A 74 -7.46 21.50 -5.75
CA LYS A 74 -7.23 22.16 -4.45
C LYS A 74 -5.82 21.94 -3.93
N ILE A 75 -5.20 20.81 -4.31
CA ILE A 75 -3.82 20.49 -3.96
C ILE A 75 -3.20 19.81 -5.18
N VAL A 76 -1.99 20.23 -5.51
CA VAL A 76 -1.23 19.74 -6.66
C VAL A 76 0.09 19.13 -6.17
N ILE A 77 0.33 17.88 -6.51
CA ILE A 77 1.52 17.13 -6.13
C ILE A 77 2.30 16.74 -7.38
N GLY A 78 3.54 17.21 -7.49
CA GLY A 78 4.45 16.86 -8.58
C GLY A 78 5.32 15.67 -8.24
N PHE A 79 5.41 14.68 -9.14
CA PHE A 79 6.37 13.59 -9.02
C PHE A 79 7.67 13.91 -9.76
N SER A 80 8.81 13.80 -9.06
CA SER A 80 10.13 14.07 -9.62
C SER A 80 11.16 13.06 -9.14
N ALA A 81 11.91 12.46 -10.05
CA ALA A 81 13.03 11.57 -9.71
C ALA A 81 14.28 12.34 -9.25
N ARG A 82 14.35 13.64 -9.51
CA ARG A 82 15.52 14.46 -9.18
C ARG A 82 15.33 15.17 -7.85
N SER A 83 16.25 14.96 -6.93
CA SER A 83 16.41 15.84 -5.77
C SER A 83 16.91 17.19 -6.28
N ARG A 84 15.99 18.14 -6.46
CA ARG A 84 16.34 19.51 -6.80
C ARG A 84 16.35 20.35 -5.52
N LYS A 85 17.27 21.30 -5.40
CA LYS A 85 17.17 22.39 -4.42
C LYS A 85 15.99 23.27 -4.85
N SER A 86 14.80 22.87 -4.47
CA SER A 86 13.56 23.61 -4.74
C SER A 86 13.07 24.23 -3.41
N SER A 87 12.46 25.39 -3.49
CA SER A 87 11.72 25.98 -2.37
C SER A 87 10.37 25.31 -2.09
N ILE A 88 9.96 24.37 -2.98
CA ILE A 88 8.70 23.63 -2.86
C ILE A 88 8.90 22.51 -1.83
N PRO A 89 8.01 22.40 -0.83
CA PRO A 89 8.08 21.34 0.18
C PRO A 89 8.07 19.95 -0.46
N SER A 90 8.95 19.07 0.02
CA SER A 90 9.00 17.67 -0.41
C SER A 90 8.32 16.78 0.63
N LEU A 91 7.53 15.83 0.15
CA LEU A 91 6.88 14.81 0.97
C LEU A 91 7.46 13.43 0.65
N THR A 92 7.51 12.60 1.63
CA THR A 92 7.66 11.14 1.46
C THR A 92 6.36 10.56 0.91
N MET A 93 6.39 9.30 0.43
CA MET A 93 5.18 8.63 -0.03
C MET A 93 4.17 8.46 1.11
N ASP A 94 4.62 8.16 2.32
CA ASP A 94 3.74 7.99 3.49
C ASP A 94 3.07 9.31 3.88
N GLU A 95 3.81 10.43 3.89
CA GLU A 95 3.26 11.77 4.14
C GLU A 95 2.25 12.18 3.05
N LEU A 96 2.52 11.85 1.78
CA LEU A 96 1.56 12.05 0.70
C LEU A 96 0.27 11.26 0.96
N ILE A 97 0.37 10.00 1.33
CA ILE A 97 -0.80 9.16 1.60
C ILE A 97 -1.62 9.73 2.76
N GLU A 98 -1.00 10.20 3.83
CA GLU A 98 -1.72 10.85 4.94
C GLU A 98 -2.37 12.18 4.50
N LEU A 99 -1.70 12.97 3.66
CA LEU A 99 -2.28 14.17 3.07
C LEU A 99 -3.53 13.84 2.24
N LEU A 100 -3.49 12.79 1.41
CA LEU A 100 -4.61 12.33 0.60
C LEU A 100 -5.78 11.84 1.47
N LYS A 101 -5.51 11.12 2.54
CA LYS A 101 -6.54 10.66 3.50
C LYS A 101 -7.24 11.83 4.18
N SER A 102 -6.48 12.84 4.58
CA SER A 102 -7.00 14.02 5.28
C SER A 102 -7.79 14.98 4.37
N ASN A 103 -7.70 14.82 3.05
CA ASN A 103 -8.33 15.69 2.06
C ASN A 103 -9.22 14.92 1.06
N ARG A 104 -9.87 13.84 1.49
CA ARG A 104 -10.70 12.97 0.62
C ARG A 104 -11.88 13.67 -0.05
N ASP A 105 -12.35 14.76 0.52
CA ASP A 105 -13.43 15.61 0.02
C ASP A 105 -12.97 16.60 -1.05
N LYS A 106 -11.67 16.81 -1.19
CA LYS A 106 -11.08 17.77 -2.12
C LYS A 106 -10.62 17.10 -3.40
N LEU A 107 -10.64 17.85 -4.50
CA LEU A 107 -10.07 17.42 -5.76
C LEU A 107 -8.56 17.65 -5.75
N LEU A 108 -7.78 16.58 -5.93
CA LEU A 108 -6.33 16.62 -5.92
C LEU A 108 -5.78 16.20 -7.29
N SER A 109 -4.67 16.78 -7.68
CA SER A 109 -3.95 16.42 -8.91
C SER A 109 -2.56 15.91 -8.62
N ILE A 110 -2.26 14.72 -9.15
CA ILE A 110 -0.96 14.07 -9.08
C ILE A 110 -0.33 14.18 -10.47
N VAL A 111 0.75 14.92 -10.55
CA VAL A 111 1.36 15.36 -11.82
C VAL A 111 2.65 14.59 -12.09
N PHE A 112 2.70 13.98 -13.26
CA PHE A 112 3.88 13.28 -13.77
C PHE A 112 4.36 13.97 -15.04
N GLY A 113 5.65 14.23 -15.12
CA GLY A 113 6.27 14.92 -16.26
C GLY A 113 6.61 14.00 -17.42
N ASN A 114 7.26 14.59 -18.42
CA ASN A 114 7.77 13.90 -19.60
C ASN A 114 8.76 12.78 -19.24
N GLU A 115 8.80 11.73 -20.05
CA GLU A 115 9.61 10.53 -19.80
C GLU A 115 11.11 10.82 -19.75
N GLN A 116 11.59 11.80 -20.51
CA GLN A 116 13.01 12.12 -20.61
C GLN A 116 13.47 13.18 -19.62
N SER A 117 12.69 14.25 -19.49
CA SER A 117 13.07 15.45 -18.72
C SER A 117 12.37 15.57 -17.35
N GLY A 118 11.31 14.81 -17.13
CA GLY A 118 10.43 15.02 -15.99
C GLY A 118 9.63 16.31 -16.13
N LEU A 119 9.26 16.94 -15.00
CA LEU A 119 8.63 18.26 -14.95
C LEU A 119 9.67 19.36 -15.13
N SER A 120 9.35 20.38 -15.93
CA SER A 120 10.16 21.60 -16.06
C SER A 120 10.08 22.43 -14.77
N ASN A 121 10.96 23.45 -14.66
CA ASN A 121 10.94 24.35 -13.49
C ASN A 121 9.62 25.14 -13.41
N GLU A 122 9.08 25.55 -14.55
CA GLU A 122 7.80 26.27 -14.64
C GLU A 122 6.64 25.34 -14.24
N GLU A 123 6.68 24.06 -14.63
CA GLU A 123 5.66 23.07 -14.24
C GLU A 123 5.74 22.74 -12.75
N LEU A 124 6.95 22.65 -12.19
CA LEU A 124 7.15 22.43 -10.75
C LEU A 124 6.60 23.58 -9.92
N GLN A 125 6.75 24.83 -10.35
CA GLN A 125 6.21 26.00 -9.65
C GLN A 125 4.68 25.99 -9.51
N LEU A 126 3.97 25.18 -10.29
CA LEU A 126 2.53 24.97 -10.18
C LEU A 126 2.14 23.88 -9.17
N CYS A 127 3.12 23.24 -8.55
CA CYS A 127 2.90 22.18 -7.56
C CYS A 127 3.04 22.75 -6.13
N ASP A 128 2.14 22.35 -5.23
CA ASP A 128 2.20 22.68 -3.81
C ASP A 128 3.24 21.81 -3.08
N TYR A 129 3.41 20.57 -3.53
CA TYR A 129 4.35 19.60 -2.95
C TYR A 129 5.05 18.80 -4.04
N LEU A 130 6.23 18.32 -3.71
CA LEU A 130 6.98 17.37 -4.55
C LEU A 130 7.09 16.04 -3.84
N VAL A 131 7.01 14.95 -4.61
CA VAL A 131 7.22 13.59 -4.12
C VAL A 131 8.25 12.90 -5.01
N SER A 132 9.14 12.16 -4.39
CA SER A 132 10.09 11.30 -5.07
C SER A 132 9.81 9.84 -4.70
N ILE A 133 9.79 8.96 -5.69
CA ILE A 133 9.74 7.52 -5.46
C ILE A 133 11.16 7.06 -5.18
N PRO A 134 11.42 6.42 -4.04
CA PRO A 134 12.75 5.87 -3.76
C PRO A 134 13.15 4.81 -4.79
N THR A 135 14.34 4.96 -5.34
CA THR A 135 14.93 4.05 -6.33
C THR A 135 16.39 3.79 -5.99
N ASP A 136 17.00 2.82 -6.64
CA ASP A 136 18.44 2.61 -6.50
C ASP A 136 19.23 3.82 -7.04
N ASN A 137 20.27 4.20 -6.33
CA ASN A 137 21.10 5.35 -6.68
C ASN A 137 21.83 5.20 -8.04
N ALA A 138 22.08 3.96 -8.47
CA ALA A 138 22.72 3.69 -9.76
C ALA A 138 21.77 3.95 -10.95
N TYR A 139 20.44 3.87 -10.74
CA TYR A 139 19.47 4.12 -11.79
C TYR A 139 18.14 4.63 -11.20
N THR A 140 17.92 5.93 -11.28
CA THR A 140 16.79 6.59 -10.61
C THR A 140 15.58 6.82 -11.52
N SER A 141 15.70 6.60 -12.83
CA SER A 141 14.63 6.88 -13.80
C SER A 141 13.66 5.72 -13.90
N LEU A 142 12.42 5.94 -13.48
CA LEU A 142 11.32 5.01 -13.69
C LEU A 142 10.60 5.30 -15.01
N ASN A 143 10.09 4.25 -15.65
CA ASN A 143 9.12 4.44 -16.72
C ASN A 143 7.89 5.19 -16.18
N LEU A 144 7.30 6.07 -16.99
CA LEU A 144 6.16 6.91 -16.60
C LEU A 144 4.99 6.08 -16.03
N ALA A 145 4.57 5.04 -16.74
CA ALA A 145 3.45 4.20 -16.27
C ALA A 145 3.81 3.40 -15.02
N SER A 146 5.08 3.04 -14.83
CA SER A 146 5.56 2.38 -13.61
C SER A 146 5.51 3.34 -12.41
N ALA A 147 5.88 4.59 -12.59
CA ALA A 147 5.76 5.60 -11.53
C ALA A 147 4.29 5.80 -11.12
N VAL A 148 3.37 5.89 -12.10
CA VAL A 148 1.94 5.96 -11.83
C VAL A 148 1.45 4.70 -11.13
N GLN A 149 1.92 3.50 -11.52
CA GLN A 149 1.53 2.24 -10.90
C GLN A 149 1.93 2.18 -9.42
N ILE A 150 3.15 2.63 -9.08
CA ILE A 150 3.64 2.64 -7.69
C ILE A 150 2.78 3.59 -6.84
N PHE A 151 2.56 4.82 -7.29
CA PHE A 151 1.66 5.75 -6.61
C PHE A 151 0.25 5.16 -6.44
N SER A 152 -0.32 4.65 -7.52
CA SER A 152 -1.67 4.11 -7.52
C SER A 152 -1.81 2.92 -6.56
N TYR A 153 -0.79 2.06 -6.47
CA TYR A 153 -0.74 0.92 -5.56
C TYR A 153 -0.67 1.38 -4.08
N GLU A 154 0.21 2.33 -3.74
CA GLU A 154 0.30 2.84 -2.37
C GLU A 154 -1.00 3.54 -1.94
N TYR A 155 -1.61 4.31 -2.83
CA TYR A 155 -2.92 4.89 -2.61
C TYR A 155 -3.99 3.81 -2.40
N PHE A 156 -4.10 2.83 -3.30
CA PHE A 156 -5.07 1.74 -3.21
C PHE A 156 -4.90 0.93 -1.92
N LYS A 157 -3.68 0.57 -1.57
CA LYS A 157 -3.33 -0.12 -0.31
C LYS A 157 -3.82 0.67 0.91
N SER A 158 -3.72 1.99 0.87
CA SER A 158 -4.10 2.88 1.97
C SER A 158 -5.61 3.01 2.20
N ILE A 159 -6.40 2.90 1.13
CA ILE A 159 -7.87 3.00 1.18
C ILE A 159 -8.56 1.64 1.27
N THR A 160 -7.93 0.62 0.74
CA THR A 160 -8.29 -0.75 0.96
C THR A 160 -7.59 -1.13 2.25
N GLN A 161 -8.30 -1.07 3.38
CA GLN A 161 -7.86 -1.85 4.52
C GLN A 161 -7.77 -3.29 3.97
N ILE A 162 -6.61 -3.68 3.48
CA ILE A 162 -6.23 -5.07 3.50
C ILE A 162 -6.12 -5.32 5.01
N SER A 163 -7.26 -5.65 5.59
CA SER A 163 -7.25 -6.38 6.82
C SER A 163 -6.33 -7.57 6.51
N THR A 164 -5.08 -7.47 6.89
CA THR A 164 -4.48 -8.64 7.48
C THR A 164 -5.49 -8.95 8.58
N ASP A 165 -6.45 -9.82 8.28
CA ASP A 165 -7.29 -10.46 9.27
C ASP A 165 -6.40 -11.36 10.13
N ILE A 166 -5.53 -10.76 10.88
CA ILE A 166 -5.36 -11.17 12.25
C ILE A 166 -6.70 -10.74 12.84
N ASN A 167 -7.65 -11.70 12.85
CA ASN A 167 -8.93 -11.57 13.51
C ASN A 167 -8.67 -11.15 14.95
N SER A 168 -8.37 -9.86 15.17
CA SER A 168 -8.09 -9.29 16.49
C SER A 168 -9.30 -9.50 17.41
N ASN A 169 -10.49 -9.67 16.81
CA ASN A 169 -11.72 -9.98 17.52
C ASN A 169 -11.82 -11.46 17.99
N ASN A 170 -10.88 -12.32 17.61
CA ASN A 170 -10.93 -13.75 17.95
C ASN A 170 -9.66 -14.24 18.67
N LEU A 171 -8.75 -13.34 19.05
CA LEU A 171 -7.59 -13.71 19.86
C LEU A 171 -8.05 -14.20 21.23
N VAL A 172 -7.43 -15.27 21.70
CA VAL A 172 -7.68 -15.83 23.03
C VAL A 172 -7.34 -14.80 24.11
N SER A 173 -8.15 -14.75 25.16
CA SER A 173 -7.87 -13.88 26.32
C SER A 173 -6.55 -14.27 26.99
N HIS A 174 -5.89 -13.31 27.61
CA HIS A 174 -4.65 -13.57 28.33
C HIS A 174 -4.85 -14.63 29.45
N SER A 175 -5.97 -14.58 30.14
CA SER A 175 -6.32 -15.56 31.17
C SER A 175 -6.47 -16.98 30.60
N THR A 176 -7.13 -17.14 29.46
CA THR A 176 -7.27 -18.46 28.81
C THR A 176 -5.92 -18.97 28.30
N LYS A 177 -5.08 -18.08 27.80
CA LYS A 177 -3.70 -18.43 27.37
C LYS A 177 -2.87 -18.92 28.55
N LEU A 178 -2.91 -18.23 29.69
CA LEU A 178 -2.22 -18.66 30.88
C LEU A 178 -2.73 -20.01 31.38
N HIS A 179 -4.05 -20.22 31.46
CA HIS A 179 -4.63 -21.50 31.84
C HIS A 179 -4.17 -22.64 30.90
N LEU A 180 -4.13 -22.41 29.59
CA LEU A 180 -3.61 -23.38 28.64
C LEU A 180 -2.14 -23.78 28.95
N ILE A 181 -1.30 -22.77 29.22
CA ILE A 181 0.11 -23.00 29.58
C ILE A 181 0.21 -23.79 30.91
N GLU A 182 -0.55 -23.44 31.93
CA GLU A 182 -0.59 -24.12 33.24
C GLU A 182 -0.96 -25.60 33.09
N VAL A 183 -2.03 -25.91 32.34
CA VAL A 183 -2.45 -27.28 32.08
C VAL A 183 -1.37 -28.06 31.33
N LEU A 184 -0.75 -27.46 30.30
CA LEU A 184 0.35 -28.10 29.57
C LEU A 184 1.54 -28.40 30.49
N LEU A 185 1.98 -27.43 31.30
CA LEU A 185 3.12 -27.61 32.19
C LEU A 185 2.82 -28.69 33.25
N SER A 186 1.61 -28.73 33.81
CA SER A 186 1.19 -29.78 34.78
C SER A 186 1.28 -31.19 34.15
N ILE A 187 0.83 -31.34 32.90
CA ILE A 187 0.91 -32.63 32.20
C ILE A 187 2.39 -33.01 31.93
N MET A 188 3.23 -32.04 31.53
CA MET A 188 4.65 -32.25 31.29
C MET A 188 5.41 -32.63 32.57
N GLU A 189 5.04 -32.08 33.74
CA GLU A 189 5.58 -32.51 35.04
C GLU A 189 5.21 -33.95 35.38
N ARG A 190 3.93 -34.33 35.21
CA ARG A 190 3.45 -35.70 35.46
C ARG A 190 4.10 -36.72 34.51
N LEU A 191 4.44 -36.33 33.30
CA LEU A 191 5.17 -37.18 32.34
C LEU A 191 6.68 -37.18 32.54
N ASN A 192 7.20 -36.52 33.60
CA ASN A 192 8.63 -36.34 33.83
C ASN A 192 9.42 -35.68 32.69
N ILE A 193 8.73 -34.95 31.81
CA ILE A 193 9.36 -34.11 30.78
C ILE A 193 10.00 -32.88 31.43
N ILE A 194 9.30 -32.30 32.41
CA ILE A 194 9.83 -31.24 33.27
C ILE A 194 10.44 -31.90 34.51
N THR A 195 11.73 -31.63 34.70
CA THR A 195 12.53 -32.10 35.83
C THR A 195 13.15 -30.92 36.55
N ASN A 196 13.65 -31.12 37.78
CA ASN A 196 14.29 -30.04 38.53
C ASN A 196 15.46 -29.38 37.77
N LYS A 197 16.11 -30.09 36.80
CA LYS A 197 17.23 -29.60 36.04
C LYS A 197 16.81 -28.65 34.90
N ASN A 198 15.64 -28.84 34.33
CA ASN A 198 15.19 -28.08 33.15
C ASN A 198 13.93 -27.21 33.39
N LYS A 199 13.38 -27.23 34.60
CA LYS A 199 12.08 -26.60 34.91
C LYS A 199 12.06 -25.13 34.50
N ASN A 200 13.00 -24.32 34.97
CA ASN A 200 13.02 -22.89 34.70
C ASN A 200 13.14 -22.57 33.21
N SER A 201 14.09 -23.23 32.54
CA SER A 201 14.33 -22.98 31.11
C SER A 201 13.16 -23.41 30.24
N LEU A 202 12.60 -24.61 30.50
CA LEU A 202 11.53 -25.16 29.69
C LEU A 202 10.20 -24.38 29.91
N THR A 203 9.88 -24.04 31.15
CA THR A 203 8.73 -23.18 31.47
C THR A 203 8.83 -21.84 30.77
N GLN A 204 10.01 -21.20 30.85
CA GLN A 204 10.21 -19.90 30.17
C GLN A 204 10.05 -20.01 28.65
N ASN A 205 10.58 -21.08 28.03
CA ASN A 205 10.45 -21.30 26.60
C ASN A 205 9.00 -21.52 26.17
N ILE A 206 8.22 -22.29 26.94
CA ILE A 206 6.79 -22.49 26.70
C ILE A 206 6.03 -21.15 26.73
N HIS A 207 6.28 -20.33 27.76
CA HIS A 207 5.67 -18.98 27.82
C HIS A 207 6.05 -18.13 26.63
N ILE A 208 7.31 -18.13 26.19
CA ILE A 208 7.78 -17.37 25.03
C ILE A 208 7.06 -17.83 23.76
N ILE A 209 6.92 -19.14 23.54
CA ILE A 209 6.25 -19.71 22.36
C ILE A 209 4.79 -19.26 22.31
N PHE A 210 4.04 -19.45 23.41
CA PHE A 210 2.63 -19.06 23.46
C PHE A 210 2.41 -17.55 23.45
N ASN A 211 3.34 -16.75 23.98
CA ASN A 211 3.25 -15.30 23.92
C ASN A 211 3.47 -14.74 22.50
N LYS A 212 4.33 -15.40 21.70
CA LYS A 212 4.55 -15.03 20.30
C LYS A 212 3.43 -15.53 19.38
N SER A 213 2.66 -16.53 19.79
CA SER A 213 1.55 -17.05 18.98
C SER A 213 0.36 -16.10 19.06
N ASN A 214 -0.21 -15.76 17.90
CA ASN A 214 -1.50 -15.07 17.81
C ASN A 214 -2.65 -16.08 17.94
N LEU A 215 -2.66 -16.84 19.05
CA LEU A 215 -3.60 -17.93 19.27
C LEU A 215 -5.04 -17.42 19.29
N THR A 216 -5.88 -18.01 18.47
CA THR A 216 -7.32 -17.73 18.46
C THR A 216 -8.03 -18.52 19.57
N THR A 217 -9.23 -18.09 19.93
CA THR A 217 -10.07 -18.80 20.92
C THR A 217 -10.38 -20.24 20.47
N ASN A 218 -10.59 -20.46 19.18
CA ASN A 218 -10.86 -21.81 18.65
C ASN A 218 -9.64 -22.73 18.76
N GLU A 219 -8.46 -22.21 18.45
CA GLU A 219 -7.20 -22.96 18.58
C GLU A 219 -6.90 -23.27 20.05
N ALA A 220 -7.08 -22.30 20.96
CA ALA A 220 -6.90 -22.53 22.39
C ALA A 220 -7.85 -23.62 22.92
N ASN A 221 -9.12 -23.62 22.50
CA ASN A 221 -10.10 -24.63 22.88
C ASN A 221 -9.72 -26.00 22.30
N LEU A 222 -9.19 -26.07 21.08
CA LEU A 222 -8.68 -27.31 20.50
C LEU A 222 -7.53 -27.89 21.35
N TYR A 223 -6.55 -27.04 21.71
CA TYR A 223 -5.43 -27.46 22.57
C TYR A 223 -5.91 -27.95 23.93
N LEU A 224 -6.78 -27.19 24.60
CA LEU A 224 -7.36 -27.58 25.90
C LEU A 224 -8.10 -28.92 25.80
N GLY A 225 -8.85 -29.14 24.71
CA GLY A 225 -9.54 -30.42 24.47
C GLY A 225 -8.58 -31.61 24.32
N ILE A 226 -7.45 -31.41 23.62
CA ILE A 226 -6.40 -32.43 23.49
C ILE A 226 -5.74 -32.69 24.82
N LEU A 227 -5.34 -31.64 25.56
CA LEU A 227 -4.69 -31.78 26.86
C LEU A 227 -5.60 -32.48 27.89
N SER A 228 -6.90 -32.16 27.91
CA SER A 228 -7.89 -32.85 28.79
C SER A 228 -7.97 -34.35 28.49
N LYS A 229 -7.88 -34.77 27.20
CA LYS A 229 -7.87 -36.20 26.86
C LYS A 229 -6.58 -36.89 27.32
N ILE A 230 -5.43 -36.22 27.18
CA ILE A 230 -4.15 -36.72 27.68
C ILE A 230 -4.20 -36.87 29.20
N GLU A 231 -4.70 -35.88 29.91
CA GLU A 231 -4.80 -35.90 31.35
C GLU A 231 -5.66 -37.08 31.87
N LYS A 232 -6.82 -37.32 31.21
CA LYS A 232 -7.67 -38.48 31.50
C LYS A 232 -6.99 -39.82 31.26
N ALA A 233 -6.13 -39.89 30.23
CA ALA A 233 -5.39 -41.11 29.91
C ALA A 233 -4.28 -41.38 30.93
N LEU A 234 -3.71 -40.36 31.57
CA LEU A 234 -2.70 -40.46 32.64
C LEU A 234 -3.29 -40.79 34.02
N GLN A 235 -4.60 -40.79 34.16
CA GLN A 235 -5.31 -41.15 35.40
C GLN A 235 -5.70 -42.62 35.45
N LYS A 236 -5.55 -43.34 34.33
CA LYS A 236 -5.79 -44.77 34.23
C LYS A 236 -4.52 -45.55 34.46
#